data_3107af84d9072898b97bb85af942f0a8
#
_entry.id   3107af84d9072898b97bb85af942f0a8
#
_cell.length_a   1.000
_cell.length_b   1.000
_cell.length_c   1.000
_cell.angle_alpha   90.00
_cell.angle_beta   90.00
_cell.angle_gamma   90.00
#
_symmetry.space_group_name_H-M   'P 1'
#
loop_
_entity.id
_entity.type
_entity.pdbx_description
1 polymer ?
#
loop_
_entity_poly.entity_id
_entity_poly.type
_entity_poly.pdbx_seq_one_letter_code
_entity_poly.pdbx_strand_id
1 'polypeptide(L)'
;LVARASAEPRLATTARIGLTGPAGVGKSTLIDTLGQHLLQAGHRPAVLAVDPSSRRTGGSLLGDQTRMPRLARGDAFVRPSPTRGHLGGAGAYTLEAAILCAAAGFEPVLIETVGVGQNETEIDDLVDLVVLLLQPGAGDEVQGMKRGLFEHVDVLVVAKADGPLLGVAEETRARFAGALRLLRGPTAPSVALVSAQEGTGIAELWQVIEAQLDERRQSGAFAERRARQRRAWFRNGLVAALTRAVDAPGGLRE
;
A
#
# COMPACT_ATOMS: atom_id res chain seq x y z
N LEU A 1 22.19 3.22 -9.32
CA LEU A 1 20.87 3.39 -9.96
C LEU A 1 19.95 4.27 -9.11
N VAL A 2 19.65 3.89 -7.85
CA VAL A 2 18.73 4.65 -6.98
C VAL A 2 19.18 6.12 -6.79
N ALA A 3 20.47 6.38 -6.55
CA ALA A 3 20.99 7.75 -6.40
C ALA A 3 20.79 8.63 -7.66
N ARG A 4 20.87 8.03 -8.85
CA ARG A 4 20.56 8.74 -10.10
C ARG A 4 19.06 8.93 -10.29
N ALA A 5 18.27 7.90 -9.99
CA ALA A 5 16.82 7.97 -10.05
C ALA A 5 16.26 9.02 -9.08
N SER A 6 16.89 9.21 -7.91
CA SER A 6 16.46 10.21 -6.91
C SER A 6 16.53 11.67 -7.37
N ALA A 7 17.18 11.96 -8.48
CA ALA A 7 17.23 13.29 -9.09
C ALA A 7 16.09 13.56 -10.09
N GLU A 8 15.27 12.56 -10.41
CA GLU A 8 14.18 12.69 -11.37
C GLU A 8 13.03 13.54 -10.80
N PRO A 9 12.56 14.58 -11.52
CA PRO A 9 11.46 15.44 -11.04
C PRO A 9 10.15 14.68 -10.76
N ARG A 10 9.88 13.60 -11.49
CA ARG A 10 8.69 12.75 -11.32
C ARG A 10 8.57 12.14 -9.93
N LEU A 11 9.69 11.94 -9.23
CA LEU A 11 9.66 11.44 -7.85
C LEU A 11 8.93 12.37 -6.89
N ALA A 12 8.94 13.67 -7.17
CA ALA A 12 8.25 14.65 -6.34
C ALA A 12 6.71 14.58 -6.48
N THR A 13 6.21 14.03 -7.58
CA THR A 13 4.78 14.03 -7.92
C THR A 13 4.17 12.64 -7.93
N THR A 14 4.91 11.58 -8.32
CA THR A 14 4.41 10.21 -8.39
C THR A 14 3.88 9.73 -7.04
N ALA A 15 2.59 9.38 -6.99
CA ALA A 15 1.94 8.90 -5.78
C ALA A 15 2.31 7.44 -5.48
N ARG A 16 2.57 7.15 -4.21
CA ARG A 16 2.72 5.78 -3.67
C ARG A 16 1.52 5.49 -2.79
N ILE A 17 0.76 4.46 -3.14
CA ILE A 17 -0.50 4.10 -2.49
C ILE A 17 -0.33 2.71 -1.89
N GLY A 18 -0.47 2.60 -0.58
CA GLY A 18 -0.41 1.35 0.14
C GLY A 18 -1.78 0.70 0.27
N LEU A 19 -1.88 -0.57 -0.09
CA LEU A 19 -3.08 -1.37 0.12
C LEU A 19 -2.80 -2.43 1.17
N THR A 20 -3.55 -2.39 2.27
CA THR A 20 -3.42 -3.30 3.40
C THR A 20 -4.77 -3.89 3.78
N GLY A 21 -4.78 -4.93 4.59
CA GLY A 21 -6.00 -5.60 5.05
C GLY A 21 -5.77 -7.09 5.29
N PRO A 22 -6.71 -7.80 5.91
CA PRO A 22 -6.59 -9.24 6.22
C PRO A 22 -6.26 -10.10 5.01
N ALA A 23 -5.71 -11.29 5.26
CA ALA A 23 -5.54 -12.29 4.22
C ALA A 23 -6.92 -12.67 3.64
N GLY A 24 -6.99 -12.86 2.31
CA GLY A 24 -8.23 -13.25 1.64
C GLY A 24 -9.29 -12.13 1.48
N VAL A 25 -9.02 -10.90 1.93
CA VAL A 25 -9.95 -9.76 1.78
C VAL A 25 -10.18 -9.34 0.32
N GLY A 26 -9.23 -9.65 -0.58
CA GLY A 26 -9.32 -9.33 -2.01
C GLY A 26 -8.38 -8.21 -2.47
N LYS A 27 -7.26 -7.96 -1.75
CA LYS A 27 -6.27 -6.93 -2.12
C LYS A 27 -5.78 -7.06 -3.56
N SER A 28 -5.25 -8.21 -3.92
CA SER A 28 -4.70 -8.44 -5.28
C SER A 28 -5.77 -8.32 -6.36
N THR A 29 -7.02 -8.76 -6.07
CA THR A 29 -8.15 -8.61 -7.01
C THR A 29 -8.54 -7.15 -7.18
N LEU A 30 -8.57 -6.38 -6.09
CA LEU A 30 -8.82 -4.94 -6.16
C LEU A 30 -7.72 -4.23 -6.95
N ILE A 31 -6.46 -4.56 -6.70
CA ILE A 31 -5.31 -3.99 -7.42
C ILE A 31 -5.40 -4.28 -8.92
N ASP A 32 -5.76 -5.50 -9.30
CA ASP A 32 -5.91 -5.89 -10.72
C ASP A 32 -7.02 -5.09 -11.40
N THR A 33 -8.17 -4.93 -10.75
CA THR A 33 -9.30 -4.18 -11.32
C THR A 33 -9.07 -2.67 -11.29
N LEU A 34 -8.53 -2.12 -10.21
CA LEU A 34 -8.14 -0.70 -10.12
C LEU A 34 -7.05 -0.37 -11.12
N GLY A 35 -6.03 -1.23 -11.25
CA GLY A 35 -4.96 -1.03 -12.21
C GLY A 35 -5.45 -1.06 -13.65
N GLN A 36 -6.44 -1.90 -13.99
CA GLN A 36 -7.07 -1.88 -15.29
C GLN A 36 -7.81 -0.55 -15.53
N HIS A 37 -8.54 -0.05 -14.54
CA HIS A 37 -9.18 1.27 -14.61
C HIS A 37 -8.16 2.38 -14.86
N LEU A 38 -7.04 2.35 -14.16
CA LEU A 38 -5.93 3.29 -14.33
C LEU A 38 -5.32 3.24 -15.73
N LEU A 39 -5.10 2.04 -16.29
CA LEU A 39 -4.63 1.88 -17.67
C LEU A 39 -5.61 2.48 -18.69
N GLN A 40 -6.90 2.27 -18.49
CA GLN A 40 -7.95 2.85 -19.35
C GLN A 40 -8.02 4.38 -19.24
N ALA A 41 -7.69 4.94 -18.09
CA ALA A 41 -7.57 6.38 -17.87
C ALA A 41 -6.24 6.97 -18.38
N GLY A 42 -5.34 6.15 -18.97
CA GLY A 42 -4.07 6.59 -19.55
C GLY A 42 -2.91 6.63 -18.56
N HIS A 43 -3.09 6.12 -17.35
CA HIS A 43 -1.99 5.96 -16.38
C HIS A 43 -1.16 4.71 -16.69
N ARG A 44 0.06 4.67 -16.15
CA ARG A 44 0.97 3.50 -16.22
C ARG A 44 1.28 3.02 -14.80
N PRO A 45 0.41 2.23 -14.17
CA PRO A 45 0.61 1.83 -12.77
C PRO A 45 1.78 0.85 -12.62
N ALA A 46 2.51 0.97 -11.50
CA ALA A 46 3.39 -0.07 -11.02
C ALA A 46 2.79 -0.73 -9.77
N VAL A 47 2.93 -2.05 -9.64
CA VAL A 47 2.49 -2.82 -8.47
C VAL A 47 3.70 -3.51 -7.84
N LEU A 48 3.91 -3.24 -6.57
CA LEU A 48 4.92 -3.89 -5.73
C LEU A 48 4.19 -4.73 -4.68
N ALA A 49 4.09 -6.05 -4.93
CA ALA A 49 3.45 -6.99 -4.01
C ALA A 49 4.48 -7.48 -2.99
N VAL A 50 4.31 -7.10 -1.72
CA VAL A 50 5.19 -7.55 -0.63
C VAL A 50 4.71 -8.90 -0.11
N ASP A 51 5.49 -9.97 -0.31
CA ASP A 51 5.16 -11.32 0.12
C ASP A 51 6.09 -11.79 1.27
N PRO A 52 5.55 -12.13 2.46
CA PRO A 52 6.35 -12.65 3.57
C PRO A 52 6.81 -14.09 3.35
N SER A 53 6.13 -14.85 2.48
CA SER A 53 6.33 -16.30 2.35
C SER A 53 7.60 -16.69 1.60
N SER A 54 8.33 -15.76 0.99
CA SER A 54 9.40 -16.05 0.03
C SER A 54 10.77 -16.38 0.64
N ARG A 55 10.87 -16.65 1.94
CA ARG A 55 12.16 -17.07 2.55
C ARG A 55 12.74 -18.35 1.95
N ARG A 56 11.91 -19.24 1.39
CA ARG A 56 12.33 -20.56 0.92
C ARG A 56 12.33 -20.77 -0.59
N THR A 57 11.55 -20.00 -1.33
CA THR A 57 11.32 -20.26 -2.77
C THR A 57 11.74 -19.14 -3.71
N GLY A 58 12.37 -18.08 -3.21
CA GLY A 58 12.80 -16.94 -4.05
C GLY A 58 11.68 -16.07 -4.60
N GLY A 59 10.47 -16.20 -4.05
CA GLY A 59 9.26 -15.50 -4.52
C GLY A 59 8.74 -16.10 -5.84
N SER A 60 7.49 -16.48 -5.88
CA SER A 60 6.87 -16.94 -7.14
C SER A 60 6.62 -15.74 -8.05
N LEU A 61 7.58 -15.44 -8.92
CA LEU A 61 7.42 -14.45 -10.00
C LEU A 61 6.15 -14.73 -10.83
N LEU A 62 5.79 -16.01 -10.96
CA LEU A 62 4.59 -16.49 -11.65
C LEU A 62 3.32 -16.36 -10.80
N GLY A 63 3.43 -16.44 -9.45
CA GLY A 63 2.26 -16.45 -8.56
C GLY A 63 1.52 -15.11 -8.52
N ASP A 64 2.23 -13.98 -8.56
CA ASP A 64 1.59 -12.66 -8.51
C ASP A 64 1.09 -12.21 -9.89
N GLN A 65 1.75 -12.60 -10.98
CA GLN A 65 1.24 -12.40 -12.33
C GLN A 65 -0.03 -13.21 -12.58
N THR A 66 -0.16 -14.40 -11.99
CA THR A 66 -1.39 -15.20 -12.07
C THR A 66 -2.53 -14.62 -11.22
N ARG A 67 -2.21 -13.84 -10.17
CA ARG A 67 -3.22 -13.17 -9.32
C ARG A 67 -3.72 -11.85 -9.90
N MET A 68 -2.97 -11.24 -10.83
CA MET A 68 -3.28 -9.97 -11.48
C MET A 68 -3.21 -10.10 -13.02
N PRO A 69 -4.05 -10.95 -13.62
CA PRO A 69 -3.95 -11.30 -15.04
C PRO A 69 -4.29 -10.15 -15.99
N ARG A 70 -5.08 -9.17 -15.53
CA ARG A 70 -5.47 -8.02 -16.34
C ARG A 70 -4.31 -7.04 -16.45
N LEU A 71 -3.63 -6.76 -15.35
CA LEU A 71 -2.46 -5.88 -15.31
C LEU A 71 -1.28 -6.48 -16.07
N ALA A 72 -1.06 -7.79 -15.97
CA ALA A 72 0.04 -8.48 -16.65
C ALA A 72 -0.04 -8.40 -18.18
N ARG A 73 -1.20 -8.04 -18.75
CA ARG A 73 -1.43 -7.88 -20.20
C ARG A 73 -1.35 -6.44 -20.67
N GLY A 74 -1.29 -5.46 -19.75
CA GLY A 74 -1.27 -4.03 -20.05
C GLY A 74 0.13 -3.41 -19.90
N ASP A 75 0.23 -2.09 -20.14
CA ASP A 75 1.46 -1.31 -19.89
C ASP A 75 1.58 -0.98 -18.38
N ALA A 76 1.55 -2.02 -17.57
CA ALA A 76 1.75 -1.96 -16.13
C ALA A 76 2.99 -2.76 -15.73
N PHE A 77 3.65 -2.34 -14.66
CA PHE A 77 4.75 -3.08 -14.07
C PHE A 77 4.27 -3.82 -12.81
N VAL A 78 4.35 -5.14 -12.79
CA VAL A 78 3.99 -5.97 -11.62
C VAL A 78 5.21 -6.73 -11.15
N ARG A 79 5.61 -6.51 -9.89
CA ARG A 79 6.76 -7.16 -9.28
C ARG A 79 6.43 -7.71 -7.90
N PRO A 80 6.68 -9.01 -7.64
CA PRO A 80 6.76 -9.54 -6.29
C PRO A 80 7.98 -8.95 -5.57
N SER A 81 7.76 -8.46 -4.35
CA SER A 81 8.80 -7.90 -3.48
C SER A 81 8.98 -8.78 -2.24
N PRO A 82 9.88 -9.78 -2.28
CA PRO A 82 10.09 -10.67 -1.15
C PRO A 82 10.70 -9.93 0.05
N THR A 83 10.17 -10.15 1.25
CA THR A 83 10.68 -9.54 2.49
C THR A 83 12.06 -10.02 2.89
N ARG A 84 12.59 -11.11 2.31
CA ARG A 84 13.90 -11.73 2.57
C ARG A 84 14.27 -11.85 4.05
N GLY A 85 13.25 -11.88 4.92
CA GLY A 85 13.48 -12.14 6.35
C GLY A 85 14.05 -11.00 7.16
N HIS A 86 14.13 -9.79 6.66
CA HIS A 86 14.39 -8.65 7.52
C HIS A 86 13.17 -8.42 8.43
N LEU A 87 13.45 -8.20 9.72
CA LEU A 87 12.49 -7.77 10.73
C LEU A 87 12.02 -6.35 10.37
N GLY A 88 11.06 -6.27 9.49
CA GLY A 88 10.54 -5.04 8.93
C GLY A 88 9.65 -5.37 7.72
N GLY A 89 8.35 -5.53 7.91
CA GLY A 89 7.38 -6.21 7.03
C GLY A 89 7.17 -5.67 5.62
N ALA A 90 7.57 -4.46 5.33
CA ALA A 90 7.61 -3.95 3.97
C ALA A 90 9.05 -4.08 3.49
N GLY A 91 9.34 -5.06 2.65
CA GLY A 91 10.68 -5.49 2.25
C GLY A 91 11.72 -4.38 2.11
N ALA A 92 12.93 -4.64 2.58
CA ALA A 92 14.06 -3.70 2.68
C ALA A 92 14.35 -2.88 1.40
N TYR A 93 13.79 -3.28 0.27
CA TYR A 93 14.01 -2.66 -1.05
C TYR A 93 12.72 -2.15 -1.71
N THR A 94 11.61 -2.11 -0.98
CA THR A 94 10.32 -1.66 -1.56
C THR A 94 10.35 -0.18 -1.90
N LEU A 95 10.96 0.64 -1.05
CA LEU A 95 11.11 2.08 -1.32
C LEU A 95 12.00 2.32 -2.54
N GLU A 96 13.14 1.63 -2.62
CA GLU A 96 14.05 1.72 -3.77
C GLU A 96 13.39 1.28 -5.06
N ALA A 97 12.61 0.20 -5.01
CA ALA A 97 11.83 -0.27 -6.15
C ALA A 97 10.77 0.76 -6.57
N ALA A 98 10.06 1.37 -5.61
CA ALA A 98 9.08 2.42 -5.89
C ALA A 98 9.75 3.66 -6.53
N ILE A 99 10.93 4.05 -6.04
CA ILE A 99 11.73 5.13 -6.64
C ILE A 99 12.11 4.80 -8.09
N LEU A 100 12.55 3.59 -8.36
CA LEU A 100 12.93 3.17 -9.72
C LEU A 100 11.72 3.11 -10.65
N CYS A 101 10.56 2.63 -10.19
CA CYS A 101 9.32 2.63 -10.97
C CYS A 101 8.90 4.07 -11.33
N ALA A 102 8.90 4.99 -10.35
CA ALA A 102 8.56 6.38 -10.59
C ALA A 102 9.54 7.04 -11.59
N ALA A 103 10.85 6.80 -11.44
CA ALA A 103 11.87 7.30 -12.37
C ALA A 103 11.71 6.73 -13.79
N ALA A 104 11.21 5.50 -13.92
CA ALA A 104 10.89 4.87 -15.20
C ALA A 104 9.55 5.37 -15.81
N GLY A 105 8.85 6.28 -15.14
CA GLY A 105 7.61 6.89 -15.62
C GLY A 105 6.35 6.11 -15.30
N PHE A 106 6.41 5.18 -14.35
CA PHE A 106 5.20 4.53 -13.84
C PHE A 106 4.53 5.40 -12.78
N GLU A 107 3.21 5.56 -12.90
CA GLU A 107 2.36 6.34 -11.99
C GLU A 107 0.90 5.84 -12.05
N PRO A 108 0.26 5.59 -10.87
CA PRO A 108 0.81 5.55 -9.52
C PRO A 108 1.63 4.29 -9.23
N VAL A 109 2.34 4.27 -8.09
CA VAL A 109 2.95 3.06 -7.54
C VAL A 109 2.06 2.49 -6.44
N LEU A 110 1.46 1.33 -6.69
CA LEU A 110 0.62 0.59 -5.76
C LEU A 110 1.50 -0.39 -4.98
N ILE A 111 1.41 -0.37 -3.65
CA ILE A 111 2.19 -1.24 -2.77
C ILE A 111 1.23 -2.13 -2.00
N GLU A 112 1.16 -3.42 -2.36
CA GLU A 112 0.39 -4.41 -1.64
C GLU A 112 1.20 -4.94 -0.45
N THR A 113 0.65 -4.83 0.76
CA THR A 113 1.28 -5.41 1.95
C THR A 113 0.62 -6.72 2.35
N VAL A 114 1.37 -7.54 3.05
CA VAL A 114 0.86 -8.74 3.70
C VAL A 114 0.09 -8.35 4.92
N GLY A 115 -1.15 -8.75 4.97
CA GLY A 115 -2.10 -8.72 6.10
C GLY A 115 -1.74 -7.93 7.35
N VAL A 116 -2.73 -7.43 8.01
CA VAL A 116 -2.62 -6.70 9.29
C VAL A 116 -2.05 -7.59 10.40
N GLY A 117 -1.13 -7.05 11.19
CA GLY A 117 -0.73 -7.71 12.42
C GLY A 117 0.64 -7.37 13.00
N GLN A 118 1.64 -6.93 12.24
CA GLN A 118 2.98 -6.68 12.79
C GLN A 118 3.71 -5.42 12.30
N ASN A 119 3.27 -4.76 11.19
CA ASN A 119 4.07 -3.72 10.55
C ASN A 119 3.25 -2.55 10.00
N GLU A 120 2.22 -2.14 10.69
CA GLU A 120 1.28 -1.09 10.27
C GLU A 120 1.94 0.29 10.19
N THR A 121 2.94 0.54 11.04
CA THR A 121 3.75 1.76 11.01
C THR A 121 4.74 1.80 9.85
N GLU A 122 5.15 0.64 9.34
CA GLU A 122 6.13 0.56 8.24
C GLU A 122 5.53 0.96 6.89
N ILE A 123 4.23 0.68 6.67
CA ILE A 123 3.58 1.12 5.43
C ILE A 123 3.50 2.65 5.38
N ASP A 124 3.30 3.31 6.53
CA ASP A 124 3.23 4.77 6.62
C ASP A 124 4.54 5.44 6.20
N ASP A 125 5.67 4.80 6.49
CA ASP A 125 6.99 5.26 6.08
C ASP A 125 7.29 5.06 4.58
N LEU A 126 6.47 4.30 3.86
CA LEU A 126 6.69 3.96 2.44
C LEU A 126 5.76 4.70 1.48
N VAL A 127 4.52 5.00 1.91
CA VAL A 127 3.45 5.44 1.02
C VAL A 127 2.95 6.84 1.36
N ASP A 128 2.27 7.46 0.40
CA ASP A 128 1.67 8.77 0.57
C ASP A 128 0.23 8.68 1.06
N LEU A 129 -0.44 7.54 0.79
CA LEU A 129 -1.81 7.27 1.16
C LEU A 129 -1.97 5.77 1.49
N VAL A 130 -2.70 5.49 2.58
CA VAL A 130 -2.99 4.13 3.05
C VAL A 130 -4.46 3.78 2.82
N VAL A 131 -4.70 2.73 2.04
CA VAL A 131 -6.03 2.13 1.81
C VAL A 131 -6.13 0.84 2.62
N LEU A 132 -7.06 0.80 3.58
CA LEU A 132 -7.35 -0.40 4.35
C LEU A 132 -8.58 -1.11 3.78
N LEU A 133 -8.44 -2.39 3.45
CA LEU A 133 -9.53 -3.22 3.00
C LEU A 133 -10.11 -4.04 4.16
N LEU A 134 -11.43 -4.08 4.23
CA LEU A 134 -12.20 -4.93 5.14
C LEU A 134 -13.18 -5.81 4.37
N GLN A 135 -13.55 -6.94 4.96
CA GLN A 135 -14.64 -7.78 4.43
C GLN A 135 -16.00 -7.30 4.95
N PRO A 136 -17.10 -7.56 4.23
CA PRO A 136 -18.45 -7.43 4.76
C PRO A 136 -18.58 -8.25 6.06
N GLY A 137 -19.24 -7.69 7.07
CA GLY A 137 -19.39 -8.32 8.37
C GLY A 137 -18.17 -8.28 9.28
N ALA A 138 -17.04 -7.68 8.86
CA ALA A 138 -15.87 -7.52 9.70
C ALA A 138 -16.24 -6.79 11.01
N GLY A 139 -16.14 -7.48 12.12
CA GLY A 139 -16.46 -6.94 13.46
C GLY A 139 -15.38 -7.32 14.45
N ASP A 140 -15.28 -8.61 14.74
CA ASP A 140 -14.36 -9.14 15.75
C ASP A 140 -12.90 -9.13 15.27
N GLU A 141 -12.67 -9.33 13.97
CA GLU A 141 -11.34 -9.22 13.37
C GLU A 141 -10.73 -7.82 13.54
N VAL A 142 -11.59 -6.79 13.59
CA VAL A 142 -11.17 -5.39 13.75
C VAL A 142 -10.86 -5.08 15.22
N GLN A 143 -11.45 -5.77 16.18
CA GLN A 143 -11.08 -5.64 17.60
C GLN A 143 -9.67 -6.18 17.86
N GLY A 144 -9.21 -7.16 17.09
CA GLY A 144 -7.84 -7.65 17.09
C GLY A 144 -6.86 -6.73 16.34
N MET A 145 -7.34 -5.84 15.48
CA MET A 145 -6.51 -4.83 14.83
C MET A 145 -6.11 -3.77 15.85
N LYS A 146 -4.82 -3.56 16.01
CA LYS A 146 -4.31 -2.54 16.94
C LYS A 146 -4.92 -1.18 16.60
N ARG A 147 -5.33 -0.42 17.61
CA ARG A 147 -5.84 0.96 17.47
C ARG A 147 -4.98 1.82 16.55
N GLY A 148 -3.67 1.62 16.57
CA GLY A 148 -2.70 2.34 15.75
C GLY A 148 -2.93 2.21 14.23
N LEU A 149 -3.49 1.11 13.73
CA LEU A 149 -3.76 0.98 12.29
C LEU A 149 -4.75 2.05 11.81
N PHE A 150 -5.84 2.26 12.54
CA PHE A 150 -6.86 3.24 12.16
C PHE A 150 -6.40 4.70 12.24
N GLU A 151 -5.31 4.97 12.96
CA GLU A 151 -4.71 6.30 13.00
C GLU A 151 -3.97 6.66 11.70
N HIS A 152 -3.52 5.66 10.98
CA HIS A 152 -2.73 5.83 9.73
C HIS A 152 -3.53 5.59 8.45
N VAL A 153 -4.79 5.13 8.55
CA VAL A 153 -5.66 4.87 7.39
C VAL A 153 -6.22 6.17 6.83
N ASP A 154 -6.12 6.32 5.53
CA ASP A 154 -6.64 7.47 4.78
C ASP A 154 -7.96 7.15 4.09
N VAL A 155 -8.09 5.95 3.55
CA VAL A 155 -9.31 5.44 2.93
C VAL A 155 -9.59 4.03 3.45
N LEU A 156 -10.83 3.78 3.89
CA LEU A 156 -11.29 2.45 4.23
C LEU A 156 -12.16 1.93 3.10
N VAL A 157 -11.93 0.69 2.69
CA VAL A 157 -12.68 0.02 1.64
C VAL A 157 -13.35 -1.22 2.20
N VAL A 158 -14.66 -1.32 2.11
CA VAL A 158 -15.38 -2.58 2.31
C VAL A 158 -15.41 -3.27 0.94
N ALA A 159 -14.60 -4.31 0.81
CA ALA A 159 -14.46 -5.09 -0.43
C ALA A 159 -15.59 -6.13 -0.55
N LYS A 160 -15.71 -6.76 -1.72
CA LYS A 160 -16.74 -7.77 -2.01
C LYS A 160 -18.16 -7.27 -1.77
N ALA A 161 -18.42 -6.00 -2.09
CA ALA A 161 -19.73 -5.36 -1.95
C ALA A 161 -20.61 -5.70 -3.16
N ASP A 162 -20.93 -7.00 -3.32
CA ASP A 162 -21.71 -7.53 -4.44
C ASP A 162 -22.63 -8.68 -4.02
N GLY A 163 -23.57 -9.04 -4.88
CA GLY A 163 -24.46 -10.16 -4.70
C GLY A 163 -25.09 -10.22 -3.30
N PRO A 164 -25.11 -11.39 -2.64
CA PRO A 164 -25.70 -11.54 -1.31
C PRO A 164 -24.95 -10.80 -0.19
N LEU A 165 -23.72 -10.35 -0.44
CA LEU A 165 -22.92 -9.63 0.56
C LEU A 165 -23.17 -8.12 0.57
N LEU A 166 -23.87 -7.56 -0.42
CA LEU A 166 -24.06 -6.10 -0.56
C LEU A 166 -24.71 -5.48 0.69
N GLY A 167 -25.79 -6.05 1.20
CA GLY A 167 -26.47 -5.53 2.40
C GLY A 167 -25.56 -5.52 3.63
N VAL A 168 -24.80 -6.61 3.83
CA VAL A 168 -23.83 -6.70 4.94
C VAL A 168 -22.67 -5.71 4.75
N ALA A 169 -22.27 -5.47 3.49
CA ALA A 169 -21.22 -4.47 3.18
C ALA A 169 -21.70 -3.04 3.49
N GLU A 170 -22.95 -2.71 3.18
CA GLU A 170 -23.56 -1.41 3.51
C GLU A 170 -23.64 -1.16 5.02
N GLU A 171 -24.08 -2.17 5.77
CA GLU A 171 -24.10 -2.12 7.24
C GLU A 171 -22.68 -1.95 7.81
N THR A 172 -21.71 -2.68 7.28
CA THR A 172 -20.30 -2.57 7.66
C THR A 172 -19.77 -1.17 7.39
N ARG A 173 -20.04 -0.62 6.21
CA ARG A 173 -19.68 0.76 5.86
C ARG A 173 -20.26 1.75 6.85
N ALA A 174 -21.57 1.69 7.12
CA ALA A 174 -22.23 2.61 8.01
C ALA A 174 -21.65 2.57 9.43
N ARG A 175 -21.40 1.38 9.96
CA ARG A 175 -20.79 1.15 11.26
C ARG A 175 -19.39 1.75 11.36
N PHE A 176 -18.51 1.49 10.37
CA PHE A 176 -17.15 2.01 10.37
C PHE A 176 -17.11 3.52 10.15
N ALA A 177 -17.93 4.06 9.27
CA ALA A 177 -18.04 5.51 9.05
C ALA A 177 -18.47 6.24 10.34
N GLY A 178 -19.43 5.68 11.09
CA GLY A 178 -19.82 6.20 12.40
C GLY A 178 -18.69 6.15 13.43
N ALA A 179 -18.04 5.00 13.57
CA ALA A 179 -16.94 4.82 14.52
C ALA A 179 -15.73 5.73 14.22
N LEU A 180 -15.33 5.81 12.95
CA LEU A 180 -14.22 6.66 12.52
C LEU A 180 -14.51 8.15 12.74
N ARG A 181 -15.77 8.58 12.49
CA ARG A 181 -16.19 9.96 12.76
C ARG A 181 -16.13 10.30 14.24
N LEU A 182 -16.49 9.36 15.12
CA LEU A 182 -16.35 9.54 16.56
C LEU A 182 -14.89 9.62 17.01
N LEU A 183 -14.01 8.85 16.39
CA LEU A 183 -12.59 8.79 16.75
C LEU A 183 -11.77 9.97 16.20
N ARG A 184 -12.03 10.42 14.97
CA ARG A 184 -11.20 11.38 14.22
C ARG A 184 -11.94 12.66 13.83
N GLY A 185 -13.21 12.79 14.17
CA GLY A 185 -14.00 13.98 13.83
C GLY A 185 -14.04 14.27 12.34
N PRO A 186 -13.81 15.54 11.94
CA PRO A 186 -13.85 15.96 10.53
C PRO A 186 -12.78 15.33 9.65
N THR A 187 -11.67 14.85 10.26
CA THR A 187 -10.56 14.20 9.53
C THR A 187 -10.72 12.69 9.41
N ALA A 188 -11.94 12.18 9.64
CA ALA A 188 -12.23 10.75 9.51
C ALA A 188 -12.02 10.29 8.05
N PRO A 189 -11.37 9.12 7.84
CA PRO A 189 -11.20 8.57 6.51
C PRO A 189 -12.54 8.26 5.85
N SER A 190 -12.60 8.40 4.53
CA SER A 190 -13.73 7.97 3.73
C SER A 190 -13.89 6.45 3.78
N VAL A 191 -15.14 5.98 3.77
CA VAL A 191 -15.46 4.54 3.72
C VAL A 191 -16.18 4.23 2.41
N ALA A 192 -15.48 3.56 1.49
CA ALA A 192 -15.98 3.18 0.18
C ALA A 192 -16.50 1.73 0.17
N LEU A 193 -17.50 1.46 -0.68
CA LEU A 193 -17.93 0.10 -1.05
C LEU A 193 -17.34 -0.24 -2.40
N VAL A 194 -16.77 -1.43 -2.55
CA VAL A 194 -16.15 -1.85 -3.80
C VAL A 194 -16.40 -3.33 -4.07
N SER A 195 -16.84 -3.64 -5.29
CA SER A 195 -16.74 -4.99 -5.86
C SER A 195 -15.68 -5.01 -6.95
N ALA A 196 -14.54 -5.61 -6.66
CA ALA A 196 -13.50 -5.81 -7.66
C ALA A 196 -13.91 -6.84 -8.74
N GLN A 197 -14.86 -7.72 -8.43
CA GLN A 197 -15.38 -8.72 -9.35
C GLN A 197 -16.30 -8.09 -10.40
N GLU A 198 -17.22 -7.23 -9.97
CA GLU A 198 -18.18 -6.54 -10.83
C GLU A 198 -17.63 -5.20 -11.38
N GLY A 199 -16.53 -4.70 -10.83
CA GLY A 199 -15.94 -3.40 -11.18
C GLY A 199 -16.70 -2.21 -10.58
N THR A 200 -17.67 -2.43 -9.67
CA THR A 200 -18.46 -1.37 -9.04
C THR A 200 -17.66 -0.68 -7.93
N GLY A 201 -17.81 0.66 -7.81
CA GLY A 201 -17.12 1.47 -6.81
C GLY A 201 -15.64 1.74 -7.09
N ILE A 202 -15.06 1.23 -8.21
CA ILE A 202 -13.64 1.39 -8.54
C ILE A 202 -13.32 2.84 -8.95
N ALA A 203 -14.14 3.41 -9.83
CA ALA A 203 -13.94 4.79 -10.30
C ALA A 203 -14.10 5.79 -9.14
N GLU A 204 -15.10 5.59 -8.31
CA GLU A 204 -15.38 6.41 -7.12
C GLU A 204 -14.24 6.30 -6.09
N LEU A 205 -13.72 5.08 -5.89
CA LEU A 205 -12.55 4.88 -5.03
C LEU A 205 -11.34 5.66 -5.55
N TRP A 206 -11.09 5.59 -6.87
CA TRP A 206 -9.98 6.32 -7.47
C TRP A 206 -10.16 7.83 -7.33
N GLN A 207 -11.35 8.37 -7.55
CA GLN A 207 -11.66 9.79 -7.34
C GLN A 207 -11.40 10.24 -5.90
N VAL A 208 -11.77 9.42 -4.90
CA VAL A 208 -11.48 9.71 -3.49
C VAL A 208 -9.98 9.75 -3.23
N ILE A 209 -9.22 8.81 -3.79
CA ILE A 209 -7.76 8.76 -3.66
C ILE A 209 -7.10 10.00 -4.30
N GLU A 210 -7.49 10.34 -5.53
CA GLU A 210 -6.97 11.52 -6.24
C GLU A 210 -7.26 12.81 -5.47
N ALA A 211 -8.49 13.00 -5.02
CA ALA A 211 -8.89 14.19 -4.26
C ALA A 211 -8.04 14.36 -2.98
N GLN A 212 -7.78 13.28 -2.25
CA GLN A 212 -6.93 13.33 -1.05
C GLN A 212 -5.45 13.60 -1.37
N LEU A 213 -4.93 13.04 -2.47
CA LEU A 213 -3.56 13.31 -2.91
C LEU A 213 -3.40 14.77 -3.31
N ASP A 214 -4.39 15.33 -4.01
CA ASP A 214 -4.38 16.72 -4.45
C ASP A 214 -4.49 17.69 -3.27
N GLU A 215 -5.36 17.41 -2.30
CA GLU A 215 -5.43 18.17 -1.05
C GLU A 215 -4.08 18.19 -0.32
N ARG A 216 -3.41 17.03 -0.22
CA ARG A 216 -2.08 16.94 0.40
C ARG A 216 -1.01 17.68 -0.38
N ARG A 217 -1.09 17.69 -1.71
CA ARG A 217 -0.17 18.47 -2.56
C ARG A 217 -0.37 19.96 -2.35
N GLN A 218 -1.61 20.42 -2.35
CA GLN A 218 -1.97 21.85 -2.17
C GLN A 218 -1.63 22.36 -0.78
N SER A 219 -1.87 21.57 0.27
CA SER A 219 -1.55 21.94 1.65
C SER A 219 -0.07 21.82 2.02
N GLY A 220 0.77 21.22 1.17
CA GLY A 220 2.17 20.91 1.48
C GLY A 220 2.39 19.66 2.31
N ALA A 221 1.33 19.01 2.83
CA ALA A 221 1.41 17.81 3.65
C ALA A 221 2.09 16.63 2.92
N PHE A 222 1.93 16.56 1.59
CA PHE A 222 2.63 15.57 0.75
C PHE A 222 4.16 15.70 0.85
N ALA A 223 4.68 16.91 0.71
CA ALA A 223 6.12 17.19 0.78
C ALA A 223 6.67 16.95 2.19
N GLU A 224 5.94 17.34 3.22
CA GLU A 224 6.30 17.10 4.63
C GLU A 224 6.37 15.60 4.95
N ARG A 225 5.36 14.82 4.53
CA ARG A 225 5.35 13.36 4.68
C ARG A 225 6.58 12.74 4.02
N ARG A 226 6.87 13.11 2.77
CA ARG A 226 8.06 12.66 2.04
C ARG A 226 9.37 13.03 2.73
N ALA A 227 9.45 14.20 3.34
CA ALA A 227 10.62 14.61 4.10
C ALA A 227 10.81 13.78 5.39
N ARG A 228 9.73 13.44 6.11
CA ARG A 228 9.77 12.51 7.25
C ARG A 228 10.23 11.13 6.82
N GLN A 229 9.65 10.58 5.76
CA GLN A 229 9.98 9.26 5.21
C GLN A 229 11.45 9.16 4.81
N ARG A 230 12.00 10.18 4.13
CA ARG A 230 13.43 10.21 3.78
C ARG A 230 14.33 10.19 5.02
N ARG A 231 13.96 10.93 6.07
CA ARG A 231 14.72 10.93 7.34
C ARG A 231 14.67 9.58 8.04
N ALA A 232 13.49 8.95 8.10
CA ALA A 232 13.31 7.62 8.68
C ALA A 232 14.10 6.57 7.91
N TRP A 233 14.00 6.58 6.58
CA TRP A 233 14.75 5.68 5.70
C TRP A 233 16.27 5.82 5.86
N PHE A 234 16.79 7.05 5.88
CA PHE A 234 18.21 7.32 6.09
C PHE A 234 18.67 6.78 7.45
N ARG A 235 17.95 7.10 8.53
CA ARG A 235 18.26 6.62 9.87
C ARG A 235 18.28 5.11 9.94
N ASN A 236 17.26 4.43 9.42
CA ASN A 236 17.15 2.97 9.43
C ASN A 236 18.27 2.32 8.59
N GLY A 237 18.61 2.90 7.45
CA GLY A 237 19.72 2.47 6.61
C GLY A 237 21.08 2.60 7.30
N LEU A 238 21.30 3.71 8.04
CA LEU A 238 22.50 3.92 8.82
C LEU A 238 22.63 2.88 9.95
N VAL A 239 21.56 2.68 10.73
CA VAL A 239 21.52 1.66 11.79
C VAL A 239 21.83 0.28 11.23
N ALA A 240 21.19 -0.11 10.13
CA ALA A 240 21.43 -1.40 9.47
C ALA A 240 22.88 -1.54 8.95
N ALA A 241 23.49 -0.47 8.47
CA ALA A 241 24.89 -0.46 8.04
C ALA A 241 25.86 -0.63 9.22
N LEU A 242 25.61 0.10 10.32
CA LEU A 242 26.41 -0.02 11.54
C LEU A 242 26.30 -1.42 12.17
N THR A 243 25.09 -1.99 12.27
CA THR A 243 24.88 -3.35 12.77
C THR A 243 25.67 -4.35 11.93
N ARG A 244 25.61 -4.27 10.60
CA ARG A 244 26.39 -5.16 9.73
C ARG A 244 27.90 -5.01 9.93
N ALA A 245 28.40 -3.79 10.14
CA ALA A 245 29.81 -3.54 10.37
C ALA A 245 30.29 -4.10 11.73
N VAL A 246 29.42 -4.08 12.76
CA VAL A 246 29.71 -4.65 14.07
C VAL A 246 29.69 -6.20 14.04
N ASP A 247 28.76 -6.79 13.27
CA ASP A 247 28.57 -8.24 13.19
C ASP A 247 29.45 -8.91 12.09
N ALA A 248 30.24 -8.14 11.35
CA ALA A 248 31.17 -8.68 10.35
C ALA A 248 32.33 -9.42 11.04
N PRO A 249 32.87 -10.51 10.43
CA PRO A 249 34.08 -11.16 10.92
C PRO A 249 35.24 -10.13 11.03
N GLY A 250 35.85 -10.00 12.20
CA GLY A 250 36.82 -8.94 12.50
C GLY A 250 36.20 -7.58 12.84
N GLY A 251 34.89 -7.54 13.12
CA GLY A 251 34.18 -6.33 13.55
C GLY A 251 34.43 -5.97 15.04
N LEU A 252 33.80 -4.85 15.48
CA LEU A 252 34.04 -4.26 16.82
C LEU A 252 33.67 -5.15 18.03
N ARG A 253 33.24 -6.40 17.82
CA ARG A 253 32.94 -7.37 18.88
C ARG A 253 34.07 -8.35 19.16
N GLU A 254 35.15 -8.33 18.39
CA GLU A 254 36.42 -9.00 18.69
C GLU A 254 37.43 -8.00 19.29
#